data_cc1be831198989cdfc99a9214d00695c
#
_entry.id   cc1be831198989cdfc99a9214d00695c
#
_cell.length_a   1.000
_cell.length_b   1.000
_cell.length_c   1.000
_cell.angle_alpha   90.00
_cell.angle_beta   90.00
_cell.angle_gamma   90.00
#
_symmetry.space_group_name_H-M   'P 1'
#
loop_
_entity.id
_entity.type
_entity.pdbx_description
1 polymer ?
#
loop_
_entity_poly.entity_id
_entity_poly.type
_entity_poly.pdbx_seq_one_letter_code
_entity_poly.pdbx_strand_id
1 'polypeptide(L)'
;MPKTPTISFVSLGCSKNLVDSERMLGLLGQHGYVLVPDAQPSDLVVINTCGFIDAARQESIGVIEEMLERKRSGAVRGVIVAGCLAERQKESLLEQFPEVDHVVGVFGRDEIARVADRLLGGLDEQRSLFRPAPVQAQDDRARLRITPRHFAYLKVSEGCDRFCTFCAIPFMRGKHITKPIEMVVAEAEELAADGVRELILVAQDMTYYGLD
;
A
#
# COMPACT_ATOMS: atom_id res chain seq x y z
N MET A 1 -29.56 2.79 12.08
CA MET A 1 -28.55 1.87 11.54
C MET A 1 -27.19 2.50 11.75
N PRO A 2 -26.15 1.80 12.19
CA PRO A 2 -24.83 2.37 12.26
C PRO A 2 -24.43 2.82 10.84
N LYS A 3 -23.84 4.01 10.74
CA LYS A 3 -23.37 4.57 9.46
C LYS A 3 -22.22 3.69 8.96
N THR A 4 -22.30 3.22 7.72
CA THR A 4 -21.19 2.46 7.11
C THR A 4 -19.94 3.34 7.07
N PRO A 5 -18.79 2.88 7.58
CA PRO A 5 -17.60 3.70 7.65
C PRO A 5 -17.05 3.98 6.25
N THR A 6 -16.61 5.21 6.05
CA THR A 6 -16.05 5.71 4.79
C THR A 6 -14.54 5.80 4.86
N ILE A 7 -13.87 5.49 3.76
CA ILE A 7 -12.42 5.59 3.65
C ILE A 7 -12.03 6.23 2.31
N SER A 8 -11.13 7.18 2.36
CA SER A 8 -10.45 7.71 1.17
C SER A 8 -9.04 7.12 1.06
N PHE A 9 -8.50 7.11 -0.15
CA PHE A 9 -7.23 6.44 -0.40
C PHE A 9 -6.37 7.25 -1.39
N VAL A 10 -5.15 7.59 -0.97
CA VAL A 10 -4.16 8.24 -1.82
C VAL A 10 -3.06 7.25 -2.16
N SER A 11 -2.85 7.00 -3.47
CA SER A 11 -1.83 6.07 -3.96
C SER A 11 -0.70 6.84 -4.64
N LEU A 12 0.50 6.78 -4.06
CA LEU A 12 1.69 7.47 -4.57
C LEU A 12 2.75 6.46 -5.04
N GLY A 13 3.65 6.93 -5.89
CA GLY A 13 4.86 6.22 -6.27
C GLY A 13 4.74 5.35 -7.53
N CYS A 14 5.32 4.16 -7.51
CA CYS A 14 5.53 3.32 -8.69
C CYS A 14 4.41 2.28 -8.91
N SER A 15 4.46 1.59 -10.05
CA SER A 15 3.52 0.53 -10.42
C SER A 15 3.39 -0.61 -9.39
N LYS A 16 4.47 -0.95 -8.67
CA LYS A 16 4.39 -1.94 -7.59
C LYS A 16 3.63 -1.43 -6.38
N ASN A 17 3.86 -0.16 -6.02
CA ASN A 17 3.10 0.48 -4.95
C ASN A 17 1.62 0.61 -5.31
N LEU A 18 1.32 0.79 -6.60
CA LEU A 18 -0.05 0.80 -7.10
C LEU A 18 -0.73 -0.58 -6.95
N VAL A 19 -0.04 -1.68 -7.26
CA VAL A 19 -0.56 -3.04 -6.99
C VAL A 19 -0.85 -3.23 -5.49
N ASP A 20 0.05 -2.76 -4.63
CA ASP A 20 -0.17 -2.81 -3.17
C ASP A 20 -1.39 -1.95 -2.75
N SER A 21 -1.59 -0.77 -3.37
CA SER A 21 -2.77 0.07 -3.15
C SER A 21 -4.06 -0.64 -3.56
N GLU A 22 -4.09 -1.22 -4.76
CA GLU A 22 -5.25 -1.96 -5.28
C GLU A 22 -5.61 -3.15 -4.39
N ARG A 23 -4.59 -3.85 -3.84
CA ARG A 23 -4.78 -4.93 -2.88
C ARG A 23 -5.40 -4.42 -1.57
N MET A 24 -4.87 -3.35 -1.01
CA MET A 24 -5.43 -2.73 0.21
C MET A 24 -6.86 -2.24 -0.01
N LEU A 25 -7.15 -1.62 -1.15
CA LEU A 25 -8.50 -1.19 -1.53
C LEU A 25 -9.47 -2.38 -1.62
N GLY A 26 -9.05 -3.49 -2.22
CA GLY A 26 -9.85 -4.72 -2.29
C GLY A 26 -10.18 -5.26 -0.90
N LEU A 27 -9.20 -5.32 0.00
CA LEU A 27 -9.38 -5.78 1.39
C LEU A 27 -10.33 -4.86 2.16
N LEU A 28 -10.18 -3.54 2.04
CA LEU A 28 -11.07 -2.58 2.69
C LEU A 28 -12.50 -2.71 2.19
N GLY A 29 -12.71 -2.86 0.87
CA GLY A 29 -14.02 -3.10 0.29
C GLY A 29 -14.67 -4.40 0.79
N GLN A 30 -13.92 -5.50 0.88
CA GLN A 30 -14.38 -6.79 1.42
C GLN A 30 -14.77 -6.70 2.91
N HIS A 31 -14.13 -5.82 3.68
CA HIS A 31 -14.48 -5.54 5.09
C HIS A 31 -15.65 -4.56 5.24
N GLY A 32 -16.29 -4.16 4.14
CA GLY A 32 -17.50 -3.33 4.18
C GLY A 32 -17.24 -1.83 4.27
N TYR A 33 -16.02 -1.35 4.02
CA TYR A 33 -15.72 0.07 3.91
C TYR A 33 -16.25 0.63 2.60
N VAL A 34 -16.89 1.80 2.66
CA VAL A 34 -17.28 2.55 1.47
C VAL A 34 -16.12 3.45 1.05
N LEU A 35 -15.59 3.20 -0.15
CA LEU A 35 -14.52 4.00 -0.71
C LEU A 35 -15.11 5.30 -1.27
N VAL A 36 -14.55 6.42 -0.85
CA VAL A 36 -14.91 7.76 -1.32
C VAL A 36 -13.71 8.45 -1.96
N PRO A 37 -13.92 9.38 -2.92
CA PRO A 37 -12.83 10.19 -3.45
C PRO A 37 -12.08 10.93 -2.32
N ASP A 38 -10.77 11.10 -2.49
CA ASP A 38 -9.90 11.76 -1.51
C ASP A 38 -10.34 13.21 -1.19
N ALA A 39 -10.92 13.91 -2.15
CA ALA A 39 -11.46 15.25 -1.95
C ALA A 39 -12.69 15.32 -1.02
N GLN A 40 -13.38 14.18 -0.76
CA GLN A 40 -14.56 14.14 0.08
C GLN A 40 -14.22 13.91 1.56
N PRO A 41 -15.08 14.34 2.51
CA PRO A 41 -14.95 13.94 3.91
C PRO A 41 -15.03 12.42 4.08
N SER A 42 -14.17 11.87 4.92
CA SER A 42 -14.13 10.43 5.19
C SER A 42 -13.84 10.14 6.67
N ASP A 43 -14.22 8.95 7.12
CA ASP A 43 -13.86 8.52 8.47
C ASP A 43 -12.35 8.26 8.59
N LEU A 44 -11.75 7.65 7.57
CA LEU A 44 -10.30 7.42 7.51
C LEU A 44 -9.74 7.82 6.14
N VAL A 45 -8.45 8.17 6.10
CA VAL A 45 -7.66 8.22 4.86
C VAL A 45 -6.45 7.29 5.00
N VAL A 46 -6.20 6.50 3.95
CA VAL A 46 -4.96 5.72 3.79
C VAL A 46 -4.10 6.39 2.73
N ILE A 47 -2.84 6.65 3.07
CA ILE A 47 -1.84 7.21 2.16
C ILE A 47 -0.79 6.13 1.90
N ASN A 48 -0.80 5.51 0.72
CA ASN A 48 0.25 4.59 0.34
C ASN A 48 1.42 5.35 -0.29
N THR A 49 2.51 5.47 0.45
CA THR A 49 3.62 6.41 0.22
C THR A 49 4.79 5.79 -0.53
N CYS A 50 5.55 6.63 -1.23
CA CYS A 50 6.82 6.27 -1.85
C CYS A 50 8.01 6.77 -1.01
N GLY A 51 9.00 5.90 -0.80
CA GLY A 51 10.21 6.21 -0.03
C GLY A 51 11.51 6.11 -0.82
N PHE A 52 11.46 5.99 -2.16
CA PHE A 52 12.63 5.61 -2.96
C PHE A 52 13.58 6.78 -3.23
N ILE A 53 13.17 7.77 -4.02
CA ILE A 53 13.96 8.96 -4.36
C ILE A 53 13.50 10.17 -3.56
N ASP A 54 14.33 11.19 -3.46
CA ASP A 54 14.04 12.37 -2.64
C ASP A 54 12.78 13.10 -3.10
N ALA A 55 12.58 13.28 -4.41
CA ALA A 55 11.38 13.91 -4.95
C ALA A 55 10.10 13.15 -4.54
N ALA A 56 10.09 11.82 -4.63
CA ALA A 56 8.94 11.01 -4.23
C ALA A 56 8.71 10.98 -2.70
N ARG A 57 9.79 11.14 -1.90
CA ARG A 57 9.67 11.30 -0.45
C ARG A 57 9.04 12.66 -0.11
N GLN A 58 9.47 13.73 -0.76
CA GLN A 58 8.91 15.06 -0.56
C GLN A 58 7.44 15.12 -0.99
N GLU A 59 7.07 14.51 -2.11
CA GLU A 59 5.67 14.34 -2.52
C GLU A 59 4.86 13.62 -1.43
N SER A 60 5.38 12.50 -0.92
CA SER A 60 4.71 11.73 0.13
C SER A 60 4.54 12.53 1.42
N ILE A 61 5.57 13.30 1.82
CA ILE A 61 5.52 14.18 2.99
C ILE A 61 4.46 15.28 2.79
N GLY A 62 4.45 15.94 1.64
CA GLY A 62 3.47 16.99 1.34
C GLY A 62 2.03 16.48 1.39
N VAL A 63 1.78 15.26 0.89
CA VAL A 63 0.45 14.64 0.97
C VAL A 63 0.08 14.27 2.41
N ILE A 64 1.04 13.80 3.23
CA ILE A 64 0.78 13.55 4.65
C ILE A 64 0.37 14.85 5.34
N GLU A 65 1.10 15.95 5.13
CA GLU A 65 0.79 17.27 5.69
C GLU A 65 -0.60 17.75 5.27
N GLU A 66 -0.95 17.62 3.98
CA GLU A 66 -2.29 17.95 3.46
C GLU A 66 -3.38 17.17 4.16
N MET A 67 -3.22 15.84 4.32
CA MET A 67 -4.24 15.01 4.98
C MET A 67 -4.33 15.28 6.48
N LEU A 68 -3.24 15.67 7.13
CA LEU A 68 -3.27 16.12 8.53
C LEU A 68 -4.00 17.45 8.67
N GLU A 69 -3.87 18.38 7.72
CA GLU A 69 -4.65 19.61 7.73
C GLU A 69 -6.15 19.33 7.57
N ARG A 70 -6.51 18.38 6.69
CA ARG A 70 -7.90 17.91 6.56
C ARG A 70 -8.41 17.24 7.84
N LYS A 71 -7.54 16.56 8.59
CA LYS A 71 -7.88 16.01 9.90
C LYS A 71 -8.16 17.13 10.92
N ARG A 72 -7.32 18.15 10.97
CA ARG A 72 -7.51 19.33 11.86
C ARG A 72 -8.80 20.09 11.55
N SER A 73 -9.17 20.20 10.27
CA SER A 73 -10.43 20.81 9.84
C SER A 73 -11.67 19.95 10.07
N GLY A 74 -11.50 18.69 10.49
CA GLY A 74 -12.60 17.74 10.75
C GLY A 74 -13.14 17.06 9.48
N ALA A 75 -12.50 17.27 8.31
CA ALA A 75 -12.89 16.59 7.07
C ALA A 75 -12.49 15.10 7.05
N VAL A 76 -11.45 14.72 7.81
CA VAL A 76 -10.99 13.35 8.01
C VAL A 76 -10.84 13.10 9.51
N ARG A 77 -11.27 11.93 10.00
CA ARG A 77 -11.16 11.58 11.43
C ARG A 77 -9.85 10.91 11.78
N GLY A 78 -9.30 10.09 10.87
CA GLY A 78 -8.04 9.40 11.11
C GLY A 78 -7.19 9.24 9.85
N VAL A 79 -5.86 9.27 10.03
CA VAL A 79 -4.85 9.20 8.97
C VAL A 79 -3.97 7.97 9.18
N ILE A 80 -3.94 7.09 8.17
CA ILE A 80 -3.06 5.92 8.13
C ILE A 80 -2.02 6.15 7.04
N VAL A 81 -0.73 6.07 7.40
CA VAL A 81 0.38 6.16 6.44
C VAL A 81 0.93 4.77 6.20
N ALA A 82 0.93 4.32 4.94
CA ALA A 82 1.40 3.00 4.53
C ALA A 82 2.51 3.08 3.48
N GLY A 83 3.14 1.96 3.16
CA GLY A 83 4.03 1.80 2.01
C GLY A 83 5.51 2.04 2.28
N CYS A 84 6.25 2.39 1.21
CA CYS A 84 7.71 2.40 1.23
C CYS A 84 8.32 3.48 2.14
N LEU A 85 7.71 4.66 2.24
CA LEU A 85 8.20 5.69 3.18
C LEU A 85 7.98 5.24 4.62
N ALA A 86 6.81 4.69 4.91
CA ALA A 86 6.49 4.12 6.21
C ALA A 86 7.51 3.03 6.61
N GLU A 87 7.81 2.09 5.70
CA GLU A 87 8.82 1.03 5.96
C GLU A 87 10.22 1.59 6.16
N ARG A 88 10.60 2.64 5.42
CA ARG A 88 11.92 3.24 5.48
C ARG A 88 12.16 4.04 6.76
N GLN A 89 11.16 4.79 7.22
CA GLN A 89 11.27 5.67 8.39
C GLN A 89 10.79 5.02 9.68
N LYS A 90 9.86 4.06 9.59
CA LYS A 90 9.28 3.34 10.73
C LYS A 90 8.76 4.30 11.82
N GLU A 91 9.15 4.09 13.04
CA GLU A 91 8.72 4.88 14.19
C GLU A 91 9.09 6.37 14.08
N SER A 92 10.19 6.71 13.39
CA SER A 92 10.59 8.13 13.21
C SER A 92 9.55 8.93 12.40
N LEU A 93 8.71 8.26 11.60
CA LEU A 93 7.59 8.92 10.92
C LEU A 93 6.54 9.45 11.92
N LEU A 94 6.27 8.71 12.99
CA LEU A 94 5.38 9.15 14.07
C LEU A 94 5.99 10.26 14.94
N GLU A 95 7.32 10.29 15.08
CA GLU A 95 8.03 11.40 15.74
C GLU A 95 7.93 12.67 14.90
N GLN A 96 8.09 12.56 13.57
CA GLN A 96 7.96 13.67 12.64
C GLN A 96 6.51 14.16 12.49
N PHE A 97 5.54 13.24 12.49
CA PHE A 97 4.12 13.52 12.33
C PHE A 97 3.30 12.90 13.48
N PRO A 98 3.31 13.52 14.67
CA PRO A 98 2.61 12.95 15.85
C PRO A 98 1.10 12.82 15.69
N GLU A 99 0.49 13.54 14.76
CA GLU A 99 -0.95 13.52 14.47
C GLU A 99 -1.37 12.39 13.53
N VAL A 100 -0.42 11.65 12.92
CA VAL A 100 -0.72 10.41 12.17
C VAL A 100 -1.21 9.36 13.16
N ASP A 101 -2.33 8.73 12.86
CA ASP A 101 -2.94 7.76 13.78
C ASP A 101 -2.28 6.40 13.72
N HIS A 102 -1.89 5.95 12.51
CA HIS A 102 -1.23 4.65 12.36
C HIS A 102 -0.24 4.63 11.19
N VAL A 103 0.86 3.87 11.35
CA VAL A 103 1.85 3.64 10.31
C VAL A 103 1.91 2.15 9.99
N VAL A 104 1.84 1.80 8.69
CA VAL A 104 1.84 0.42 8.21
C VAL A 104 3.01 0.20 7.24
N GLY A 105 3.92 -0.69 7.59
CA GLY A 105 5.02 -1.08 6.69
C GLY A 105 4.52 -1.85 5.47
N VAL A 106 5.40 -1.98 4.47
CA VAL A 106 5.09 -2.65 3.18
C VAL A 106 4.52 -4.05 3.37
N PHE A 107 5.05 -4.82 4.32
CA PHE A 107 4.64 -6.21 4.56
C PHE A 107 3.42 -6.33 5.47
N GLY A 108 2.93 -5.23 6.05
CA GLY A 108 1.71 -5.14 6.83
C GLY A 108 0.45 -4.83 6.01
N ARG A 109 0.56 -4.64 4.70
CA ARG A 109 -0.53 -4.19 3.81
C ARG A 109 -1.80 -5.06 3.87
N ASP A 110 -1.64 -6.38 4.04
CA ASP A 110 -2.78 -7.31 4.09
C ASP A 110 -3.58 -7.20 5.41
N GLU A 111 -3.07 -6.46 6.39
CA GLU A 111 -3.75 -6.19 7.65
C GLU A 111 -4.42 -4.81 7.72
N ILE A 112 -4.46 -4.09 6.60
CA ILE A 112 -4.96 -2.71 6.54
C ILE A 112 -6.39 -2.55 7.06
N ALA A 113 -7.28 -3.50 6.74
CA ALA A 113 -8.66 -3.47 7.21
C ALA A 113 -8.74 -3.63 8.74
N ARG A 114 -7.91 -4.52 9.32
CA ARG A 114 -7.82 -4.70 10.77
C ARG A 114 -7.28 -3.44 11.47
N VAL A 115 -6.33 -2.75 10.86
CA VAL A 115 -5.83 -1.45 11.37
C VAL A 115 -6.96 -0.42 11.36
N ALA A 116 -7.70 -0.32 10.26
CA ALA A 116 -8.83 0.59 10.14
C ALA A 116 -9.93 0.31 11.18
N ASP A 117 -10.31 -0.97 11.37
CA ASP A 117 -11.30 -1.39 12.38
C ASP A 117 -10.87 -0.99 13.80
N ARG A 118 -9.59 -1.18 14.15
CA ARG A 118 -9.06 -0.79 15.46
C ARG A 118 -9.14 0.71 15.69
N LEU A 119 -8.74 1.52 14.72
CA LEU A 119 -8.79 2.98 14.82
C LEU A 119 -10.23 3.48 15.00
N LEU A 120 -11.18 2.96 14.23
CA LEU A 120 -12.58 3.33 14.35
C LEU A 120 -13.21 2.85 15.67
N GLY A 121 -12.72 1.73 16.21
CA GLY A 121 -13.10 1.19 17.52
C GLY A 121 -12.46 1.90 18.71
N GLY A 122 -11.62 2.91 18.50
CA GLY A 122 -10.90 3.63 19.57
C GLY A 122 -9.80 2.81 20.25
N LEU A 123 -9.24 1.81 19.57
CA LEU A 123 -8.15 0.95 20.06
C LEU A 123 -6.83 1.41 19.41
N ASP A 124 -6.30 2.53 19.85
CA ASP A 124 -5.17 3.25 19.25
C ASP A 124 -3.84 3.12 20.04
N GLU A 125 -3.76 2.27 21.04
CA GLU A 125 -2.54 2.06 21.82
C GLU A 125 -1.33 1.64 20.96
N GLN A 126 -1.54 0.87 19.89
CA GLN A 126 -0.52 0.46 18.94
C GLN A 126 -0.64 1.25 17.64
N ARG A 127 0.22 2.26 17.46
CA ARG A 127 0.21 3.17 16.32
C ARG A 127 1.11 2.75 15.16
N SER A 128 1.69 1.56 15.20
CA SER A 128 2.55 1.06 14.13
C SER A 128 2.38 -0.44 13.89
N LEU A 129 2.48 -0.84 12.63
CA LEU A 129 2.44 -2.23 12.19
C LEU A 129 3.56 -2.49 11.19
N PHE A 130 4.63 -3.13 11.64
CA PHE A 130 5.72 -3.60 10.80
C PHE A 130 5.80 -5.12 10.89
N ARG A 131 5.82 -5.76 9.73
CA ARG A 131 6.02 -7.20 9.60
C ARG A 131 7.40 -7.48 9.02
N PRO A 132 8.06 -8.57 9.40
CA PRO A 132 9.27 -9.01 8.71
C PRO A 132 8.97 -9.27 7.24
N ALA A 133 10.00 -9.14 6.40
CA ALA A 133 9.88 -9.55 5.00
C ALA A 133 9.43 -11.02 4.93
N PRO A 134 8.39 -11.34 4.13
CA PRO A 134 7.89 -12.70 4.02
C PRO A 134 8.94 -13.61 3.38
N VAL A 135 8.86 -14.90 3.64
CA VAL A 135 9.69 -15.92 2.98
C VAL A 135 9.06 -16.45 1.68
N GLN A 136 7.83 -16.08 1.42
CA GLN A 136 7.06 -16.44 0.22
C GLN A 136 6.40 -15.19 -0.37
N ALA A 137 6.18 -15.20 -1.68
CA ALA A 137 5.51 -14.08 -2.35
C ALA A 137 4.08 -13.89 -1.81
N GLN A 138 3.71 -12.64 -1.58
CA GLN A 138 2.36 -12.28 -1.17
C GLN A 138 1.39 -12.39 -2.35
N ASP A 139 0.14 -12.78 -2.05
CA ASP A 139 -0.94 -12.83 -3.03
C ASP A 139 -1.46 -11.41 -3.33
N ASP A 140 -1.57 -11.08 -4.61
CA ASP A 140 -2.08 -9.79 -5.08
C ASP A 140 -3.47 -9.90 -5.74
N ARG A 141 -4.15 -11.05 -5.66
CA ARG A 141 -5.51 -11.25 -6.17
C ARG A 141 -6.57 -10.53 -5.34
N ALA A 142 -7.80 -10.51 -5.84
CA ALA A 142 -8.93 -9.81 -5.21
C ALA A 142 -8.64 -8.31 -4.98
N ARG A 143 -7.99 -7.66 -5.96
CA ARG A 143 -7.71 -6.22 -5.97
C ARG A 143 -8.92 -5.41 -6.40
N LEU A 144 -9.11 -4.25 -5.82
CA LEU A 144 -9.94 -3.23 -6.43
C LEU A 144 -9.08 -2.33 -7.32
N ARG A 145 -9.17 -2.53 -8.64
CA ARG A 145 -8.32 -1.81 -9.59
C ARG A 145 -8.69 -0.34 -9.71
N ILE A 146 -7.68 0.51 -9.70
CA ILE A 146 -7.78 1.95 -9.97
C ILE A 146 -7.08 2.35 -11.27
N THR A 147 -6.49 1.39 -11.99
CA THR A 147 -6.00 1.56 -13.36
C THR A 147 -7.15 1.60 -14.36
N PRO A 148 -6.96 2.19 -15.57
CA PRO A 148 -7.88 2.05 -16.69
C PRO A 148 -8.21 0.58 -16.97
N ARG A 149 -9.45 0.30 -17.40
CA ARG A 149 -9.95 -1.08 -17.52
C ARG A 149 -9.15 -1.98 -18.46
N HIS A 150 -8.49 -1.41 -19.48
CA HIS A 150 -7.84 -2.18 -20.54
C HIS A 150 -6.48 -2.75 -20.14
N PHE A 151 -5.80 -2.21 -19.12
CA PHE A 151 -4.52 -2.72 -18.66
C PHE A 151 -4.44 -2.90 -17.14
N ALA A 152 -3.51 -3.75 -16.70
CA ALA A 152 -3.15 -3.89 -15.29
C ALA A 152 -1.66 -4.21 -15.13
N TYR A 153 -1.12 -3.83 -13.97
CA TYR A 153 0.21 -4.27 -13.56
C TYR A 153 0.12 -5.65 -12.91
N LEU A 154 1.03 -6.54 -13.29
CA LEU A 154 1.17 -7.88 -12.73
C LEU A 154 2.54 -8.00 -12.06
N LYS A 155 2.55 -8.03 -10.74
CA LYS A 155 3.78 -8.11 -9.94
C LYS A 155 4.24 -9.57 -9.87
N VAL A 156 5.38 -9.89 -10.49
CA VAL A 156 5.90 -11.27 -10.60
C VAL A 156 6.95 -11.60 -9.55
N SER A 157 7.52 -10.60 -8.87
CA SER A 157 8.43 -10.79 -7.74
C SER A 157 8.40 -9.59 -6.80
N GLU A 158 8.88 -9.77 -5.58
CA GLU A 158 9.04 -8.72 -4.59
C GLU A 158 10.50 -8.68 -4.11
N GLY A 159 10.99 -7.49 -3.71
CA GLY A 159 12.34 -7.32 -3.18
C GLY A 159 13.44 -7.39 -4.24
N CYS A 160 14.69 -7.23 -3.79
CA CYS A 160 15.86 -7.22 -4.68
C CYS A 160 17.12 -7.59 -3.91
N ASP A 161 17.94 -8.49 -4.45
CA ASP A 161 19.21 -8.93 -3.87
C ASP A 161 20.43 -8.14 -4.40
N ARG A 162 20.19 -7.12 -5.26
CA ARG A 162 21.23 -6.24 -5.74
C ARG A 162 21.56 -5.18 -4.69
N PHE A 163 22.80 -5.15 -4.22
CA PHE A 163 23.30 -4.17 -3.25
C PHE A 163 23.92 -2.96 -3.95
N CYS A 164 23.16 -2.31 -4.84
CA CYS A 164 23.59 -1.06 -5.47
C CYS A 164 23.75 0.02 -4.40
N THR A 165 24.87 0.72 -4.37
CA THR A 165 25.27 1.65 -3.30
C THR A 165 24.31 2.82 -3.08
N PHE A 166 23.53 3.18 -4.11
CA PHE A 166 22.53 4.26 -4.10
C PHE A 166 21.10 3.80 -3.85
N CYS A 167 20.85 2.48 -3.77
CA CYS A 167 19.50 1.93 -3.81
C CYS A 167 19.02 1.49 -2.42
N ALA A 168 17.87 2.01 -1.99
CA ALA A 168 17.26 1.64 -0.72
C ALA A 168 16.24 0.47 -0.82
N ILE A 169 16.04 -0.12 -2.00
CA ILE A 169 15.02 -1.16 -2.22
C ILE A 169 15.18 -2.36 -1.28
N PRO A 170 16.38 -2.97 -1.13
CA PRO A 170 16.55 -4.12 -0.25
C PRO A 170 16.12 -3.86 1.20
N PHE A 171 16.29 -2.63 1.68
CA PHE A 171 15.92 -2.22 3.04
C PHE A 171 14.42 -1.96 3.21
N MET A 172 13.71 -1.62 2.13
CA MET A 172 12.28 -1.34 2.16
C MET A 172 11.42 -2.53 1.72
N ARG A 173 11.91 -3.32 0.76
CA ARG A 173 11.16 -4.39 0.10
C ARG A 173 11.76 -5.78 0.32
N GLY A 174 12.81 -5.86 1.14
CA GLY A 174 13.46 -7.11 1.48
C GLY A 174 14.25 -7.75 0.35
N LYS A 175 14.63 -9.01 0.57
CA LYS A 175 15.28 -9.86 -0.41
C LYS A 175 14.34 -10.18 -1.56
N HIS A 176 14.94 -10.59 -2.70
CA HIS A 176 14.15 -11.05 -3.83
C HIS A 176 13.35 -12.30 -3.48
N ILE A 177 12.10 -12.31 -3.86
CA ILE A 177 11.19 -13.45 -3.73
C ILE A 177 10.43 -13.58 -5.04
N THR A 178 10.65 -14.67 -5.75
CA THR A 178 9.90 -15.02 -6.97
C THR A 178 8.47 -15.41 -6.62
N LYS A 179 7.48 -14.83 -7.30
CA LYS A 179 6.10 -15.32 -7.23
C LYS A 179 5.99 -16.61 -8.03
N PRO A 180 5.51 -17.73 -7.46
CA PRO A 180 5.32 -18.98 -8.19
C PRO A 180 4.51 -18.78 -9.47
N ILE A 181 4.84 -19.52 -10.53
CA ILE A 181 4.19 -19.38 -11.85
C ILE A 181 2.68 -19.57 -11.73
N GLU A 182 2.23 -20.51 -10.91
CA GLU A 182 0.82 -20.80 -10.69
C GLU A 182 0.08 -19.61 -10.08
N MET A 183 0.73 -18.86 -9.17
CA MET A 183 0.15 -17.64 -8.60
C MET A 183 0.10 -16.51 -9.64
N VAL A 184 1.15 -16.38 -10.46
CA VAL A 184 1.20 -15.38 -11.53
C VAL A 184 0.10 -15.64 -12.56
N VAL A 185 -0.07 -16.90 -12.99
CA VAL A 185 -1.10 -17.31 -13.95
C VAL A 185 -2.50 -17.09 -13.35
N ALA A 186 -2.74 -17.53 -12.12
CA ALA A 186 -4.05 -17.34 -11.47
C ALA A 186 -4.43 -15.85 -11.34
N GLU A 187 -3.47 -14.97 -11.02
CA GLU A 187 -3.68 -13.53 -10.99
C GLU A 187 -3.96 -12.97 -12.39
N ALA A 188 -3.22 -13.43 -13.41
CA ALA A 188 -3.43 -13.03 -14.79
C ALA A 188 -4.83 -13.44 -15.30
N GLU A 189 -5.29 -14.64 -14.97
CA GLU A 189 -6.64 -15.14 -15.31
C GLU A 189 -7.74 -14.29 -14.64
N GLU A 190 -7.58 -13.95 -13.36
CA GLU A 190 -8.50 -13.06 -12.66
C GLU A 190 -8.59 -11.70 -13.33
N LEU A 191 -7.44 -11.09 -13.66
CA LEU A 191 -7.38 -9.81 -14.35
C LEU A 191 -8.00 -9.86 -15.75
N ALA A 192 -7.77 -10.95 -16.49
CA ALA A 192 -8.37 -11.16 -17.81
C ALA A 192 -9.90 -11.32 -17.71
N ALA A 193 -10.39 -12.05 -16.70
CA ALA A 193 -11.82 -12.20 -16.42
C ALA A 193 -12.49 -10.86 -16.07
N ASP A 194 -11.75 -9.94 -15.41
CA ASP A 194 -12.19 -8.56 -15.12
C ASP A 194 -12.07 -7.61 -16.34
N GLY A 195 -11.71 -8.14 -17.53
CA GLY A 195 -11.70 -7.41 -18.79
C GLY A 195 -10.38 -6.73 -19.14
N VAL A 196 -9.29 -7.04 -18.45
CA VAL A 196 -7.94 -6.58 -18.82
C VAL A 196 -7.50 -7.24 -20.13
N ARG A 197 -6.88 -6.45 -21.01
CA ARG A 197 -6.37 -6.88 -22.31
C ARG A 197 -4.87 -6.75 -22.44
N GLU A 198 -4.23 -6.00 -21.56
CA GLU A 198 -2.79 -5.78 -21.52
C GLU A 198 -2.29 -5.97 -20.08
N LEU A 199 -1.33 -6.87 -19.89
CA LEU A 199 -0.65 -7.09 -18.63
C LEU A 199 0.77 -6.54 -18.71
N ILE A 200 1.09 -5.63 -17.81
CA ILE A 200 2.42 -5.06 -17.68
C ILE A 200 3.12 -5.75 -16.50
N LEU A 201 4.10 -6.61 -16.83
CA LEU A 201 4.87 -7.31 -15.80
C LEU A 201 5.77 -6.32 -15.06
N VAL A 202 5.77 -6.38 -13.72
CA VAL A 202 6.58 -5.50 -12.88
C VAL A 202 7.35 -6.28 -11.81
N ALA A 203 8.61 -5.90 -11.63
CA ALA A 203 9.51 -6.41 -10.60
C ALA A 203 10.54 -5.33 -10.24
N GLN A 204 11.30 -5.50 -9.15
CA GLN A 204 12.47 -4.67 -8.87
C GLN A 204 13.66 -5.09 -9.73
N ASP A 205 13.79 -6.39 -9.97
CA ASP A 205 14.76 -6.98 -10.90
C ASP A 205 14.10 -8.16 -11.63
N MET A 206 13.65 -7.92 -12.86
CA MET A 206 13.00 -8.95 -13.68
C MET A 206 13.98 -10.05 -14.09
N THR A 207 15.27 -9.72 -14.21
CA THR A 207 16.30 -10.66 -14.66
C THR A 207 16.64 -11.73 -13.63
N TYR A 208 16.20 -11.53 -12.37
CA TYR A 208 16.43 -12.46 -11.28
C TYR A 208 15.25 -13.40 -11.00
N TYR A 209 14.17 -13.29 -11.77
CA TYR A 209 12.99 -14.14 -11.62
C TYR A 209 13.33 -15.63 -11.77
N GLY A 210 12.97 -16.44 -10.75
CA GLY A 210 13.20 -17.89 -10.74
C GLY A 210 14.63 -18.31 -10.39
N LEU A 211 15.46 -17.41 -9.85
CA LEU A 211 16.83 -17.70 -9.44
C LEU A 211 17.05 -17.73 -7.91
N ASP A 212 15.99 -17.53 -7.12
CA ASP A 212 15.97 -17.58 -5.66
C ASP A 212 15.55 -18.93 -5.09
#